data_224fa5604ef041dae62580e880ae83d7
#
_entry.id   224fa5604ef041dae62580e880ae83d7
#
_cell.length_a   1.000
_cell.length_b   1.000
_cell.length_c   1.000
_cell.angle_alpha   90.00
_cell.angle_beta   90.00
_cell.angle_gamma   90.00
#
_symmetry.space_group_name_H-M   'P 1'
#
loop_
_entity.id
_entity.type
_entity.pdbx_description
1 polymer ?
#
loop_
_entity_poly.entity_id
_entity_poly.type
_entity_poly.pdbx_seq_one_letter_code
_entity_poly.pdbx_strand_id
1 'polypeptide(L)'
;MGTQARGGDEMTTAAPRALIELDHVSKFYGNIKALQDVSLEVHAGEISCVLGDNGAGKSTLIKIIAGLHRHDAGRFLVDGEETALANPREALDRGIATVYQDLAVVPLMPVWRNFFLGSEPTTGVGPFKRLDVRMMRETTRSELLRMGIDLRDVDQPIGTLSGGERQCVAIARAVYFGAKVLVLDEPTAALGVKQSGVVLKYVAAARDAGLGVVLITHNPHHAYLVGDRFVLLKRGAMSGSHTKDSITLDELTRQMAGGSELEELSHELERAPSPTHLGGRPVTDDTP
;
A
#
# COMPACT_ATOMS: atom_id res chain seq x y z
N MET A 1 -10.98 63.74 -14.91
CA MET A 1 -10.79 62.52 -15.69
C MET A 1 -9.91 61.61 -14.85
N GLY A 2 -10.54 60.73 -14.09
CA GLY A 2 -9.84 59.78 -13.22
C GLY A 2 -9.95 58.37 -13.77
N THR A 3 -8.82 57.77 -14.08
CA THR A 3 -8.73 56.39 -14.54
C THR A 3 -8.56 55.50 -13.29
N GLN A 4 -9.61 54.75 -12.95
CA GLN A 4 -9.53 53.67 -11.95
C GLN A 4 -8.84 52.47 -12.57
N ALA A 5 -7.68 52.09 -12.03
CA ALA A 5 -7.06 50.80 -12.25
C ALA A 5 -7.87 49.71 -11.52
N ARG A 6 -8.40 48.76 -12.26
CA ARG A 6 -8.99 47.53 -11.73
C ARG A 6 -7.85 46.64 -11.24
N GLY A 7 -7.82 46.40 -9.94
CA GLY A 7 -7.00 45.34 -9.34
C GLY A 7 -7.50 43.99 -9.83
N GLY A 8 -6.64 43.23 -10.49
CA GLY A 8 -6.88 41.83 -10.78
C GLY A 8 -6.77 41.04 -9.47
N ASP A 9 -7.85 40.38 -9.08
CA ASP A 9 -7.85 39.35 -8.07
C ASP A 9 -7.03 38.17 -8.66
N GLU A 10 -5.77 38.04 -8.27
CA GLU A 10 -5.03 36.80 -8.40
C GLU A 10 -5.67 35.79 -7.45
N MET A 11 -6.55 34.96 -8.00
CA MET A 11 -6.99 33.76 -7.32
C MET A 11 -5.74 32.86 -7.13
N THR A 12 -5.11 32.99 -5.97
CA THR A 12 -4.13 32.04 -5.47
C THR A 12 -4.88 30.72 -5.29
N THR A 13 -4.77 29.83 -6.26
CA THR A 13 -5.22 28.42 -6.10
C THR A 13 -4.37 27.82 -5.01
N ALA A 14 -4.90 27.76 -3.79
CA ALA A 14 -4.28 27.02 -2.70
C ALA A 14 -4.02 25.59 -3.20
N ALA A 15 -2.80 25.09 -3.01
CA ALA A 15 -2.47 23.71 -3.34
C ALA A 15 -3.48 22.77 -2.65
N PRO A 16 -3.92 21.69 -3.30
CA PRO A 16 -4.87 20.77 -2.72
C PRO A 16 -4.32 20.23 -1.39
N ARG A 17 -5.14 20.37 -0.32
CA ARG A 17 -4.75 19.95 1.03
C ARG A 17 -4.49 18.44 1.06
N ALA A 18 -3.36 18.02 1.65
CA ALA A 18 -3.05 16.61 1.83
C ALA A 18 -4.05 15.97 2.80
N LEU A 19 -4.49 14.75 2.46
CA LEU A 19 -5.30 13.91 3.35
C LEU A 19 -4.45 13.35 4.50
N ILE A 20 -3.20 13.01 4.20
CA ILE A 20 -2.17 12.60 5.16
C ILE A 20 -0.89 13.36 4.85
N GLU A 21 -0.22 13.82 5.90
CA GLU A 21 1.11 14.40 5.82
C GLU A 21 1.97 13.83 6.95
N LEU A 22 3.07 13.22 6.59
CA LEU A 22 4.17 12.94 7.50
C LEU A 22 5.26 13.97 7.24
N ASP A 23 5.64 14.69 8.28
CA ASP A 23 6.60 15.79 8.21
C ASP A 23 7.78 15.47 9.12
N HIS A 24 8.94 15.13 8.50
CA HIS A 24 10.18 14.78 9.18
C HIS A 24 10.04 13.66 10.25
N VAL A 25 9.19 12.65 9.95
CA VAL A 25 8.87 11.58 10.88
C VAL A 25 10.04 10.63 11.08
N SER A 26 10.35 10.34 12.34
CA SER A 26 11.38 9.37 12.73
C SER A 26 10.83 8.34 13.71
N LYS A 27 11.38 7.11 13.65
CA LYS A 27 11.01 5.99 14.53
C LYS A 27 12.23 5.19 14.95
N PHE A 28 12.34 4.96 16.25
CA PHE A 28 13.46 4.23 16.86
C PHE A 28 12.95 3.00 17.62
N TYR A 29 13.66 1.89 17.52
CA TYR A 29 13.47 0.70 18.35
C TYR A 29 14.77 0.44 19.12
N GLY A 30 14.86 0.94 20.33
CA GLY A 30 16.12 0.97 21.07
C GLY A 30 17.19 1.77 20.29
N ASN A 31 18.27 1.13 19.91
CA ASN A 31 19.36 1.76 19.15
C ASN A 31 19.16 1.66 17.62
N ILE A 32 18.08 1.02 17.16
CA ILE A 32 17.81 0.84 15.73
C ILE A 32 16.96 2.00 15.23
N LYS A 33 17.48 2.75 14.26
CA LYS A 33 16.74 3.78 13.52
C LYS A 33 15.95 3.13 12.41
N ALA A 34 14.67 2.83 12.66
CA ALA A 34 13.79 2.20 11.68
C ALA A 34 13.26 3.18 10.64
N LEU A 35 13.03 4.44 11.04
CA LEU A 35 12.79 5.58 10.15
C LEU A 35 13.56 6.78 10.63
N GLN A 36 14.10 7.56 9.72
CA GLN A 36 14.82 8.79 10.00
C GLN A 36 14.43 9.86 9.00
N ASP A 37 13.79 10.93 9.49
CA ASP A 37 13.51 12.13 8.72
C ASP A 37 12.70 11.86 7.44
N VAL A 38 11.60 11.11 7.57
CA VAL A 38 10.76 10.71 6.44
C VAL A 38 9.57 11.66 6.31
N SER A 39 9.42 12.24 5.12
CA SER A 39 8.28 13.09 4.76
C SER A 39 7.48 12.48 3.62
N LEU A 40 6.15 12.47 3.74
CA LEU A 40 5.24 11.91 2.75
C LEU A 40 3.94 12.69 2.77
N GLU A 41 3.48 13.13 1.62
CA GLU A 41 2.15 13.70 1.42
C GLU A 41 1.28 12.74 0.61
N VAL A 42 0.01 12.64 0.97
CA VAL A 42 -0.99 11.83 0.27
C VAL A 42 -2.18 12.72 -0.05
N HIS A 43 -2.46 12.90 -1.33
CA HIS A 43 -3.56 13.74 -1.81
C HIS A 43 -4.73 12.90 -2.33
N ALA A 44 -5.93 13.48 -2.31
CA ALA A 44 -7.10 12.87 -2.92
C ALA A 44 -6.90 12.69 -4.43
N GLY A 45 -7.27 11.51 -4.96
CA GLY A 45 -7.11 11.21 -6.38
C GLY A 45 -5.67 11.03 -6.84
N GLU A 46 -4.74 10.70 -5.92
CA GLU A 46 -3.33 10.45 -6.20
C GLU A 46 -2.87 9.10 -5.64
N ILE A 47 -2.00 8.41 -6.35
CA ILE A 47 -1.30 7.21 -5.88
C ILE A 47 0.14 7.58 -5.54
N SER A 48 0.45 7.66 -4.25
CA SER A 48 1.80 7.83 -3.72
C SER A 48 2.44 6.46 -3.50
N CYS A 49 3.41 6.09 -4.31
CA CYS A 49 4.14 4.83 -4.21
C CYS A 49 5.31 4.96 -3.25
N VAL A 50 5.38 4.13 -2.22
CA VAL A 50 6.53 4.00 -1.33
C VAL A 50 7.33 2.76 -1.73
N LEU A 51 8.53 2.98 -2.24
CA LEU A 51 9.40 1.99 -2.83
C LEU A 51 10.65 1.77 -1.97
N GLY A 52 11.20 0.59 -2.02
CA GLY A 52 12.46 0.24 -1.34
C GLY A 52 12.57 -1.25 -1.09
N ASP A 53 13.79 -1.71 -0.81
CA ASP A 53 14.10 -3.10 -0.52
C ASP A 53 13.55 -3.58 0.83
N ASN A 54 13.72 -4.86 1.11
CA ASN A 54 13.43 -5.42 2.42
C ASN A 54 14.32 -4.78 3.48
N GLY A 55 13.71 -4.35 4.60
CA GLY A 55 14.43 -3.61 5.63
C GLY A 55 14.56 -2.09 5.39
N ALA A 56 14.05 -1.55 4.29
CA ALA A 56 14.11 -0.12 3.98
C ALA A 56 13.28 0.78 4.94
N GLY A 57 12.42 0.19 5.79
CA GLY A 57 11.56 0.95 6.73
C GLY A 57 10.09 0.99 6.33
N LYS A 58 9.70 0.44 5.16
CA LYS A 58 8.32 0.46 4.63
C LYS A 58 7.28 -0.02 5.64
N SER A 59 7.49 -1.18 6.26
CA SER A 59 6.55 -1.75 7.25
C SER A 59 6.44 -0.90 8.52
N THR A 60 7.50 -0.16 8.90
CA THR A 60 7.43 0.79 10.01
C THR A 60 6.59 2.00 9.65
N LEU A 61 6.75 2.53 8.43
CA LEU A 61 5.95 3.62 7.90
C LEU A 61 4.45 3.26 7.89
N ILE A 62 4.10 2.07 7.36
CA ILE A 62 2.72 1.55 7.39
C ILE A 62 2.17 1.52 8.81
N LYS A 63 2.93 0.97 9.75
CA LYS A 63 2.50 0.84 11.16
C LYS A 63 2.22 2.19 11.81
N ILE A 64 2.96 3.24 11.42
CA ILE A 64 2.68 4.61 11.89
C ILE A 64 1.38 5.14 11.26
N ILE A 65 1.23 5.05 9.94
CA ILE A 65 0.02 5.52 9.23
C ILE A 65 -1.22 4.76 9.71
N ALA A 66 -1.10 3.45 9.95
CA ALA A 66 -2.18 2.60 10.44
C ALA A 66 -2.47 2.74 11.95
N GLY A 67 -1.74 3.58 12.68
CA GLY A 67 -1.93 3.77 14.13
C GLY A 67 -1.47 2.61 15.01
N LEU A 68 -0.66 1.68 14.48
CA LEU A 68 -0.06 0.59 15.26
C LEU A 68 1.13 1.03 16.09
N HIS A 69 1.87 2.03 15.59
CA HIS A 69 3.02 2.61 16.28
C HIS A 69 2.96 4.13 16.23
N ARG A 70 3.38 4.77 17.31
CA ARG A 70 3.63 6.21 17.32
C ARG A 70 5.03 6.50 16.79
N HIS A 71 5.18 7.61 16.04
CA HIS A 71 6.48 8.17 15.72
C HIS A 71 7.14 8.75 16.96
N ASP A 72 8.46 8.88 16.94
CA ASP A 72 9.24 9.39 18.07
C ASP A 72 9.68 10.86 17.85
N ALA A 73 9.73 11.30 16.58
CA ALA A 73 10.01 12.69 16.19
C ALA A 73 9.29 13.03 14.89
N GLY A 74 9.17 14.31 14.58
CA GLY A 74 8.41 14.83 13.45
C GLY A 74 6.94 15.00 13.77
N ARG A 75 6.12 15.22 12.74
CA ARG A 75 4.67 15.43 12.86
C ARG A 75 3.91 14.50 11.93
N PHE A 76 2.76 14.03 12.37
CA PHE A 76 1.80 13.30 11.55
C PHE A 76 0.49 14.07 11.54
N LEU A 77 0.04 14.50 10.35
CA LEU A 77 -1.19 15.26 10.18
C LEU A 77 -2.19 14.43 9.35
N VAL A 78 -3.46 14.51 9.74
CA VAL A 78 -4.59 13.95 9.01
C VAL A 78 -5.59 15.06 8.76
N ASP A 79 -5.96 15.28 7.51
CA ASP A 79 -6.78 16.43 7.10
C ASP A 79 -6.19 17.77 7.62
N GLY A 80 -4.84 17.87 7.73
CA GLY A 80 -4.07 19.01 8.24
C GLY A 80 -4.16 19.26 9.75
N GLU A 81 -4.71 18.32 10.52
CA GLU A 81 -4.69 18.33 11.99
C GLU A 81 -3.58 17.39 12.48
N GLU A 82 -2.65 17.92 13.27
CA GLU A 82 -1.62 17.11 13.89
C GLU A 82 -2.25 16.09 14.83
N THR A 83 -1.86 14.83 14.67
CA THR A 83 -2.47 13.72 15.38
C THR A 83 -1.43 12.68 15.77
N ALA A 84 -1.69 11.99 16.87
CA ALA A 84 -0.95 10.81 17.29
C ALA A 84 -1.94 9.67 17.46
N LEU A 85 -2.15 8.89 16.39
CA LEU A 85 -3.07 7.77 16.42
C LEU A 85 -2.72 6.80 17.54
N ALA A 86 -3.70 6.48 18.39
CA ALA A 86 -3.50 5.62 19.53
C ALA A 86 -3.63 4.12 19.19
N ASN A 87 -4.39 3.81 18.14
CA ASN A 87 -4.67 2.45 17.69
C ASN A 87 -5.23 2.45 16.25
N PRO A 88 -5.29 1.27 15.59
CA PRO A 88 -5.79 1.14 14.21
C PRO A 88 -7.26 1.54 14.02
N ARG A 89 -8.07 1.44 15.07
CA ARG A 89 -9.48 1.84 15.00
C ARG A 89 -9.60 3.34 14.80
N GLU A 90 -8.77 4.11 15.50
CA GLU A 90 -8.74 5.57 15.32
C GLU A 90 -8.30 5.96 13.92
N ALA A 91 -7.33 5.24 13.32
CA ALA A 91 -6.96 5.43 11.93
C ALA A 91 -8.16 5.20 10.99
N LEU A 92 -8.88 4.10 11.20
CA LEU A 92 -10.06 3.75 10.41
C LEU A 92 -11.19 4.78 10.59
N ASP A 93 -11.46 5.24 11.81
CA ASP A 93 -12.46 6.26 12.11
C ASP A 93 -12.13 7.63 11.45
N ARG A 94 -10.85 7.89 11.17
CA ARG A 94 -10.38 9.05 10.39
C ARG A 94 -10.37 8.80 8.87
N GLY A 95 -10.79 7.61 8.43
CA GLY A 95 -10.85 7.23 7.02
C GLY A 95 -9.56 6.66 6.46
N ILE A 96 -8.60 6.23 7.29
CA ILE A 96 -7.37 5.56 6.85
C ILE A 96 -7.57 4.05 6.96
N ALA A 97 -7.72 3.37 5.82
CA ALA A 97 -7.85 1.92 5.77
C ALA A 97 -6.58 1.27 5.25
N THR A 98 -6.10 0.25 5.94
CA THR A 98 -4.88 -0.48 5.58
C THR A 98 -5.22 -1.91 5.16
N VAL A 99 -4.76 -2.31 3.99
CA VAL A 99 -4.81 -3.68 3.48
C VAL A 99 -3.38 -4.23 3.50
N TYR A 100 -3.14 -5.16 4.41
CA TYR A 100 -1.83 -5.78 4.59
C TYR A 100 -1.58 -6.88 3.56
N GLN A 101 -0.32 -7.23 3.33
CA GLN A 101 0.11 -8.33 2.47
C GLN A 101 -0.54 -9.66 2.92
N ASP A 102 -0.55 -9.94 4.21
CA ASP A 102 -1.31 -11.05 4.79
C ASP A 102 -2.73 -10.57 5.10
N LEU A 103 -3.64 -10.96 4.23
CA LEU A 103 -5.04 -10.52 4.32
C LEU A 103 -5.71 -11.10 5.56
N ALA A 104 -6.28 -10.23 6.38
CA ALA A 104 -7.06 -10.62 7.55
C ALA A 104 -8.44 -11.19 7.13
N VAL A 105 -8.44 -12.34 6.46
CA VAL A 105 -9.65 -13.04 6.02
C VAL A 105 -9.79 -14.39 6.73
N VAL A 106 -11.02 -14.83 6.92
CA VAL A 106 -11.32 -16.16 7.46
C VAL A 106 -11.63 -17.10 6.30
N PRO A 107 -10.73 -18.02 5.91
CA PRO A 107 -10.81 -18.74 4.64
C PRO A 107 -12.08 -19.56 4.43
N LEU A 108 -12.60 -20.17 5.49
CA LEU A 108 -13.82 -21.01 5.44
C LEU A 108 -15.13 -20.21 5.53
N MET A 109 -15.03 -18.90 5.76
CA MET A 109 -16.20 -18.03 5.89
C MET A 109 -16.61 -17.50 4.50
N PRO A 110 -17.93 -17.34 4.22
CA PRO A 110 -18.42 -16.76 2.97
C PRO A 110 -17.82 -15.39 2.66
N VAL A 111 -17.71 -15.05 1.36
CA VAL A 111 -17.19 -13.74 0.91
C VAL A 111 -17.97 -12.59 1.55
N TRP A 112 -19.33 -12.62 1.50
CA TRP A 112 -20.15 -11.57 2.08
C TRP A 112 -19.91 -11.37 3.59
N ARG A 113 -19.62 -12.45 4.31
CA ARG A 113 -19.37 -12.36 5.75
C ARG A 113 -17.97 -11.82 6.04
N ASN A 114 -16.97 -12.18 5.24
CA ASN A 114 -15.65 -11.56 5.32
C ASN A 114 -15.68 -10.06 4.98
N PHE A 115 -16.52 -9.67 4.00
CA PHE A 115 -16.70 -8.29 3.60
C PHE A 115 -17.19 -7.40 4.75
N PHE A 116 -18.12 -7.90 5.56
CA PHE A 116 -18.69 -7.18 6.70
C PHE A 116 -18.06 -7.51 8.06
N LEU A 117 -17.02 -8.32 8.10
CA LEU A 117 -16.41 -8.80 9.35
C LEU A 117 -16.01 -7.62 10.26
N GLY A 118 -16.59 -7.55 11.49
CA GLY A 118 -16.37 -6.47 12.46
C GLY A 118 -17.22 -5.21 12.23
N SER A 119 -18.11 -5.21 11.21
CA SER A 119 -19.04 -4.11 10.91
C SER A 119 -20.37 -4.68 10.40
N GLU A 120 -20.81 -5.80 11.02
CA GLU A 120 -21.99 -6.53 10.59
C GLU A 120 -23.27 -5.76 10.88
N PRO A 121 -24.09 -5.43 9.85
CA PRO A 121 -25.38 -4.81 10.04
C PRO A 121 -26.36 -5.78 10.68
N THR A 122 -27.20 -5.25 11.57
CA THR A 122 -28.20 -6.02 12.30
C THR A 122 -29.61 -5.47 12.10
N THR A 123 -30.60 -6.36 12.05
CA THR A 123 -32.02 -6.02 12.08
C THR A 123 -32.65 -6.46 13.40
N GLY A 124 -33.75 -5.82 13.78
CA GLY A 124 -34.46 -6.09 15.04
C GLY A 124 -34.06 -5.16 16.17
N VAL A 125 -34.71 -5.30 17.32
CA VAL A 125 -34.58 -4.41 18.48
C VAL A 125 -34.26 -5.22 19.74
N GLY A 126 -33.34 -4.71 20.56
CA GLY A 126 -32.99 -5.31 21.85
C GLY A 126 -32.45 -6.73 21.72
N PRO A 127 -32.97 -7.71 22.49
CA PRO A 127 -32.49 -9.10 22.48
C PRO A 127 -32.82 -9.87 21.19
N PHE A 128 -33.68 -9.32 20.33
CA PHE A 128 -34.07 -9.93 19.04
C PHE A 128 -33.23 -9.42 17.85
N LYS A 129 -32.10 -8.75 18.10
CA LYS A 129 -31.16 -8.37 17.06
C LYS A 129 -30.58 -9.61 16.40
N ARG A 130 -30.59 -9.62 15.06
CA ARG A 130 -29.96 -10.65 14.21
C ARG A 130 -29.29 -10.01 13.02
N LEU A 131 -28.33 -10.71 12.42
CA LEU A 131 -27.61 -10.22 11.22
C LEU A 131 -28.59 -10.02 10.07
N ASP A 132 -28.44 -8.92 9.33
CA ASP A 132 -29.14 -8.69 8.08
C ASP A 132 -28.39 -9.36 6.92
N VAL A 133 -28.49 -10.68 6.88
CA VAL A 133 -27.78 -11.52 5.90
C VAL A 133 -28.17 -11.18 4.46
N ARG A 134 -29.44 -10.80 4.24
CA ARG A 134 -29.92 -10.45 2.90
C ARG A 134 -29.22 -9.19 2.40
N MET A 135 -29.26 -8.13 3.18
CA MET A 135 -28.59 -6.86 2.85
C MET A 135 -27.08 -7.06 2.65
N MET A 136 -26.42 -7.81 3.54
CA MET A 136 -24.99 -8.09 3.44
C MET A 136 -24.62 -8.78 2.13
N ARG A 137 -25.39 -9.77 1.67
CA ARG A 137 -25.19 -10.48 0.39
C ARG A 137 -25.40 -9.56 -0.81
N GLU A 138 -26.54 -8.85 -0.82
CA GLU A 138 -26.90 -7.94 -1.91
C GLU A 138 -25.85 -6.82 -2.06
N THR A 139 -25.47 -6.20 -0.95
CA THR A 139 -24.45 -5.15 -0.92
C THR A 139 -23.09 -5.68 -1.36
N THR A 140 -22.63 -6.82 -0.82
CA THR A 140 -21.33 -7.39 -1.23
C THR A 140 -21.30 -7.63 -2.73
N ARG A 141 -22.35 -8.23 -3.30
CA ARG A 141 -22.43 -8.48 -4.74
C ARG A 141 -22.38 -7.18 -5.54
N SER A 142 -23.19 -6.19 -5.16
CA SER A 142 -23.26 -4.92 -5.89
C SER A 142 -21.94 -4.14 -5.82
N GLU A 143 -21.29 -4.11 -4.66
CA GLU A 143 -20.02 -3.41 -4.50
C GLU A 143 -18.86 -4.08 -5.27
N LEU A 144 -18.81 -5.41 -5.26
CA LEU A 144 -17.83 -6.15 -6.05
C LEU A 144 -18.06 -5.95 -7.55
N LEU A 145 -19.31 -6.01 -8.01
CA LEU A 145 -19.65 -5.71 -9.42
C LEU A 145 -19.31 -4.28 -9.83
N ARG A 146 -19.59 -3.29 -8.96
CA ARG A 146 -19.24 -1.88 -9.20
C ARG A 146 -17.74 -1.69 -9.41
N MET A 147 -16.93 -2.49 -8.72
CA MET A 147 -15.49 -2.52 -8.90
C MET A 147 -15.04 -3.45 -10.07
N GLY A 148 -15.98 -4.05 -10.81
CA GLY A 148 -15.70 -4.94 -11.93
C GLY A 148 -15.31 -6.37 -11.52
N ILE A 149 -15.58 -6.77 -10.27
CA ILE A 149 -15.37 -8.14 -9.78
C ILE A 149 -16.68 -8.91 -9.92
N ASP A 150 -16.78 -9.73 -10.94
CA ASP A 150 -17.92 -10.62 -11.13
C ASP A 150 -17.66 -11.96 -10.45
N LEU A 151 -18.07 -12.07 -9.17
CA LEU A 151 -18.07 -13.34 -8.46
C LEU A 151 -19.35 -14.12 -8.76
N ARG A 152 -19.19 -15.39 -9.14
CA ARG A 152 -20.32 -16.30 -9.41
C ARG A 152 -21.23 -16.43 -8.18
N ASP A 153 -20.66 -16.52 -6.99
CA ASP A 153 -21.39 -16.69 -5.75
C ASP A 153 -20.68 -16.01 -4.58
N VAL A 154 -21.36 -15.09 -3.89
CA VAL A 154 -20.84 -14.43 -2.68
C VAL A 154 -20.96 -15.32 -1.42
N ASP A 155 -21.70 -16.44 -1.51
CA ASP A 155 -21.83 -17.43 -0.43
C ASP A 155 -20.66 -18.42 -0.41
N GLN A 156 -19.83 -18.49 -1.49
CA GLN A 156 -18.66 -19.35 -1.49
C GLN A 156 -17.63 -18.93 -0.42
N PRO A 157 -16.89 -19.89 0.18
CA PRO A 157 -15.81 -19.58 1.10
C PRO A 157 -14.75 -18.69 0.43
N ILE A 158 -14.30 -17.62 1.09
CA ILE A 158 -13.32 -16.69 0.51
C ILE A 158 -11.97 -17.38 0.19
N GLY A 159 -11.65 -18.48 0.87
CA GLY A 159 -10.46 -19.28 0.60
C GLY A 159 -10.46 -19.95 -0.78
N THR A 160 -11.62 -20.08 -1.45
CA THR A 160 -11.73 -20.63 -2.81
C THR A 160 -11.40 -19.63 -3.90
N LEU A 161 -11.32 -18.35 -3.54
CA LEU A 161 -10.92 -17.27 -4.46
C LEU A 161 -9.42 -17.31 -4.73
N SER A 162 -9.01 -16.87 -5.90
CA SER A 162 -7.61 -16.61 -6.21
C SER A 162 -7.03 -15.51 -5.29
N GLY A 163 -5.70 -15.44 -5.17
CA GLY A 163 -5.04 -14.40 -4.37
C GLY A 163 -5.44 -12.98 -4.79
N GLY A 164 -5.50 -12.73 -6.11
CA GLY A 164 -5.92 -11.44 -6.65
C GLY A 164 -7.38 -11.10 -6.32
N GLU A 165 -8.30 -12.05 -6.43
CA GLU A 165 -9.71 -11.83 -6.06
C GLU A 165 -9.86 -11.53 -4.58
N ARG A 166 -9.16 -12.24 -3.69
CA ARG A 166 -9.16 -11.93 -2.25
C ARG A 166 -8.66 -10.53 -1.97
N GLN A 167 -7.59 -10.11 -2.65
CA GLN A 167 -7.05 -8.76 -2.54
C GLN A 167 -8.08 -7.71 -2.97
N CYS A 168 -8.75 -7.96 -4.10
CA CYS A 168 -9.79 -7.07 -4.60
C CYS A 168 -10.99 -6.98 -3.65
N VAL A 169 -11.41 -8.06 -3.00
CA VAL A 169 -12.45 -8.03 -1.97
C VAL A 169 -12.04 -7.17 -0.77
N ALA A 170 -10.78 -7.25 -0.33
CA ALA A 170 -10.26 -6.43 0.76
C ALA A 170 -10.23 -4.94 0.40
N ILE A 171 -9.82 -4.59 -0.83
CA ILE A 171 -9.86 -3.22 -1.35
C ILE A 171 -11.30 -2.71 -1.43
N ALA A 172 -12.22 -3.50 -2.02
CA ALA A 172 -13.63 -3.14 -2.14
C ALA A 172 -14.28 -2.87 -0.78
N ARG A 173 -13.95 -3.71 0.22
CA ARG A 173 -14.38 -3.52 1.60
C ARG A 173 -13.91 -2.19 2.17
N ALA A 174 -12.63 -1.85 2.02
CA ALA A 174 -12.07 -0.59 2.52
C ALA A 174 -12.78 0.61 1.90
N VAL A 175 -13.01 0.59 0.59
CA VAL A 175 -13.74 1.65 -0.13
C VAL A 175 -15.18 1.76 0.34
N TYR A 176 -15.89 0.65 0.48
CA TYR A 176 -17.30 0.62 0.94
C TYR A 176 -17.47 1.22 2.34
N PHE A 177 -16.54 0.95 3.26
CA PHE A 177 -16.59 1.48 4.62
C PHE A 177 -16.06 2.91 4.75
N GLY A 178 -15.90 3.61 3.64
CA GLY A 178 -15.66 5.06 3.62
C GLY A 178 -14.20 5.46 3.82
N ALA A 179 -13.25 4.63 3.37
CA ALA A 179 -11.85 5.04 3.32
C ALA A 179 -11.70 6.31 2.48
N LYS A 180 -10.98 7.30 3.00
CA LYS A 180 -10.46 8.46 2.28
C LYS A 180 -9.05 8.17 1.77
N VAL A 181 -8.28 7.44 2.58
CA VAL A 181 -6.93 6.99 2.27
C VAL A 181 -6.87 5.47 2.36
N LEU A 182 -6.37 4.86 1.30
CA LEU A 182 -6.17 3.42 1.17
C LEU A 182 -4.67 3.11 1.19
N VAL A 183 -4.20 2.45 2.23
CA VAL A 183 -2.82 1.98 2.36
C VAL A 183 -2.75 0.53 1.95
N LEU A 184 -1.93 0.21 0.97
CA LEU A 184 -1.77 -1.12 0.39
C LEU A 184 -0.33 -1.61 0.60
N ASP A 185 -0.17 -2.67 1.39
CA ASP A 185 1.13 -3.27 1.69
C ASP A 185 1.38 -4.47 0.77
N GLU A 186 2.28 -4.29 -0.20
CA GLU A 186 2.69 -5.33 -1.16
C GLU A 186 1.49 -6.05 -1.83
N PRO A 187 0.47 -5.35 -2.36
CA PRO A 187 -0.79 -5.97 -2.77
C PRO A 187 -0.67 -6.93 -3.95
N THR A 188 0.47 -6.92 -4.64
CA THR A 188 0.76 -7.78 -5.79
C THR A 188 1.83 -8.83 -5.51
N ALA A 189 2.34 -8.90 -4.26
CA ALA A 189 3.32 -9.92 -3.88
C ALA A 189 2.71 -11.33 -4.00
N ALA A 190 3.50 -12.27 -4.47
CA ALA A 190 3.10 -13.67 -4.70
C ALA A 190 1.91 -13.88 -5.67
N LEU A 191 1.57 -12.86 -6.48
CA LEU A 191 0.58 -12.96 -7.54
C LEU A 191 1.23 -13.13 -8.91
N GLY A 192 0.60 -13.93 -9.79
CA GLY A 192 0.99 -13.99 -11.19
C GLY A 192 0.67 -12.69 -11.94
N VAL A 193 1.30 -12.47 -13.11
CA VAL A 193 1.21 -11.22 -13.89
C VAL A 193 -0.25 -10.80 -14.17
N LYS A 194 -1.12 -11.74 -14.57
CA LYS A 194 -2.53 -11.45 -14.83
C LYS A 194 -3.27 -11.00 -13.57
N GLN A 195 -3.03 -11.67 -12.44
CA GLN A 195 -3.67 -11.32 -11.16
C GLN A 195 -3.19 -9.96 -10.63
N SER A 196 -1.89 -9.69 -10.74
CA SER A 196 -1.32 -8.37 -10.41
C SER A 196 -1.94 -7.26 -11.24
N GLY A 197 -2.11 -7.48 -12.56
CA GLY A 197 -2.76 -6.52 -13.43
C GLY A 197 -4.23 -6.23 -13.04
N VAL A 198 -4.96 -7.24 -12.57
CA VAL A 198 -6.31 -7.05 -12.03
C VAL A 198 -6.27 -6.19 -10.75
N VAL A 199 -5.42 -6.51 -9.78
CA VAL A 199 -5.29 -5.74 -8.53
C VAL A 199 -4.92 -4.29 -8.83
N LEU A 200 -3.93 -4.04 -9.71
CA LEU A 200 -3.51 -2.68 -10.08
C LEU A 200 -4.63 -1.86 -10.73
N LYS A 201 -5.53 -2.49 -11.51
CA LYS A 201 -6.73 -1.81 -12.04
C LYS A 201 -7.65 -1.33 -10.91
N TYR A 202 -7.81 -2.11 -9.82
CA TYR A 202 -8.62 -1.68 -8.67
C TYR A 202 -7.95 -0.59 -7.86
N VAL A 203 -6.62 -0.61 -7.77
CA VAL A 203 -5.85 0.49 -7.17
C VAL A 203 -6.09 1.79 -7.94
N ALA A 204 -6.01 1.74 -9.28
CA ALA A 204 -6.31 2.89 -10.13
C ALA A 204 -7.78 3.34 -9.99
N ALA A 205 -8.74 2.39 -9.97
CA ALA A 205 -10.16 2.72 -9.77
C ALA A 205 -10.44 3.40 -8.42
N ALA A 206 -9.75 3.01 -7.35
CA ALA A 206 -9.85 3.68 -6.05
C ALA A 206 -9.35 5.13 -6.12
N ARG A 207 -8.21 5.39 -6.78
CA ARG A 207 -7.73 6.76 -7.07
C ARG A 207 -8.76 7.55 -7.86
N ASP A 208 -9.28 6.98 -8.94
CA ASP A 208 -10.23 7.65 -9.85
C ASP A 208 -11.57 7.94 -9.14
N ALA A 209 -11.90 7.19 -8.08
CA ALA A 209 -13.01 7.47 -7.17
C ALA A 209 -12.69 8.58 -6.14
N GLY A 210 -11.50 9.18 -6.19
CA GLY A 210 -11.09 10.31 -5.35
C GLY A 210 -10.37 9.92 -4.06
N LEU A 211 -10.02 8.65 -3.85
CA LEU A 211 -9.23 8.25 -2.68
C LEU A 211 -7.76 8.66 -2.86
N GLY A 212 -7.11 9.02 -1.75
CA GLY A 212 -5.65 9.01 -1.68
C GLY A 212 -5.16 7.57 -1.51
N VAL A 213 -4.19 7.15 -2.30
CA VAL A 213 -3.67 5.78 -2.21
C VAL A 213 -2.19 5.79 -1.86
N VAL A 214 -1.80 5.04 -0.84
CA VAL A 214 -0.41 4.73 -0.51
C VAL A 214 -0.13 3.29 -0.96
N LEU A 215 0.60 3.14 -2.05
CA LEU A 215 1.00 1.85 -2.58
C LEU A 215 2.43 1.52 -2.15
N ILE A 216 2.58 0.55 -1.27
CA ILE A 216 3.90 0.11 -0.82
C ILE A 216 4.29 -1.13 -1.60
N THR A 217 5.43 -1.11 -2.26
CA THR A 217 5.94 -2.25 -3.01
C THR A 217 7.46 -2.18 -3.21
N HIS A 218 8.06 -3.35 -3.42
CA HIS A 218 9.45 -3.47 -3.87
C HIS A 218 9.55 -3.63 -5.40
N ASN A 219 8.41 -3.64 -6.13
CA ASN A 219 8.37 -3.79 -7.57
C ASN A 219 8.19 -2.45 -8.28
N PRO A 220 9.25 -1.86 -8.87
CA PRO A 220 9.19 -0.57 -9.56
C PRO A 220 8.27 -0.60 -10.79
N HIS A 221 8.17 -1.73 -11.49
CA HIS A 221 7.31 -1.84 -12.67
C HIS A 221 5.83 -1.71 -12.28
N HIS A 222 5.40 -2.39 -11.21
CA HIS A 222 4.02 -2.29 -10.72
C HIS A 222 3.70 -0.88 -10.23
N ALA A 223 4.63 -0.27 -9.47
CA ALA A 223 4.48 1.11 -9.02
C ALA A 223 4.36 2.09 -10.19
N TYR A 224 5.24 1.98 -11.20
CA TYR A 224 5.28 2.89 -12.32
C TYR A 224 4.04 2.82 -13.22
N LEU A 225 3.37 1.65 -13.29
CA LEU A 225 2.14 1.48 -14.06
C LEU A 225 1.00 2.36 -13.54
N VAL A 226 0.87 2.52 -12.23
CA VAL A 226 -0.30 3.17 -11.60
C VAL A 226 0.04 4.41 -10.77
N GLY A 227 1.30 4.55 -10.32
CA GLY A 227 1.73 5.61 -9.41
C GLY A 227 1.81 6.98 -10.08
N ASP A 228 1.50 8.01 -9.32
CA ASP A 228 1.61 9.42 -9.69
C ASP A 228 2.83 10.05 -9.02
N ARG A 229 3.17 9.61 -7.80
CA ARG A 229 4.34 10.04 -7.02
C ARG A 229 5.10 8.84 -6.48
N PHE A 230 6.42 8.94 -6.41
CA PHE A 230 7.33 7.87 -5.97
C PHE A 230 8.23 8.38 -4.85
N VAL A 231 8.18 7.75 -3.69
CA VAL A 231 9.05 7.98 -2.55
C VAL A 231 9.93 6.75 -2.37
N LEU A 232 11.23 6.95 -2.46
CA LEU A 232 12.23 5.89 -2.33
C LEU A 232 12.77 5.88 -0.90
N LEU A 233 12.63 4.73 -0.23
CA LEU A 233 13.18 4.48 1.10
C LEU A 233 14.40 3.56 0.99
N LYS A 234 15.47 3.94 1.69
CA LYS A 234 16.69 3.12 1.85
C LYS A 234 17.19 3.23 3.28
N ARG A 235 17.30 2.08 3.98
CA ARG A 235 17.82 2.00 5.37
C ARG A 235 17.13 2.98 6.34
N GLY A 236 15.82 3.11 6.21
CA GLY A 236 15.00 3.97 7.09
C GLY A 236 14.96 5.45 6.71
N ALA A 237 15.67 5.90 5.69
CA ALA A 237 15.69 7.28 5.24
C ALA A 237 15.13 7.42 3.82
N MET A 238 14.68 8.61 3.46
CA MET A 238 14.33 8.93 2.07
C MET A 238 15.60 9.06 1.23
N SER A 239 15.66 8.33 0.12
CA SER A 239 16.72 8.43 -0.88
C SER A 239 16.31 9.21 -2.14
N GLY A 240 15.00 9.45 -2.32
CA GLY A 240 14.46 10.23 -3.42
C GLY A 240 12.95 10.41 -3.31
N SER A 241 12.46 11.46 -3.95
CA SER A 241 11.03 11.73 -4.14
C SER A 241 10.81 12.31 -5.53
N HIS A 242 9.94 11.69 -6.32
CA HIS A 242 9.73 12.02 -7.72
C HIS A 242 8.25 11.99 -8.07
N THR A 243 7.84 12.85 -9.02
CA THR A 243 6.56 12.70 -9.72
C THR A 243 6.76 11.82 -10.96
N LYS A 244 5.69 11.24 -11.49
CA LYS A 244 5.74 10.38 -12.67
C LYS A 244 6.39 11.05 -13.88
N ASP A 245 6.15 12.35 -14.05
CA ASP A 245 6.69 13.12 -15.18
C ASP A 245 8.19 13.46 -15.00
N SER A 246 8.71 13.35 -13.77
CA SER A 246 10.09 13.73 -13.43
C SER A 246 11.09 12.56 -13.46
N ILE A 247 10.61 11.32 -13.60
CA ILE A 247 11.46 10.12 -13.55
C ILE A 247 11.01 9.08 -14.56
N THR A 248 11.95 8.36 -15.17
CA THR A 248 11.67 7.21 -16.04
C THR A 248 11.64 5.92 -15.22
N LEU A 249 11.03 4.86 -15.78
CA LEU A 249 11.03 3.53 -15.15
C LEU A 249 12.45 3.00 -14.95
N ASP A 250 13.33 3.20 -15.91
CA ASP A 250 14.73 2.73 -15.84
C ASP A 250 15.48 3.44 -14.73
N GLU A 251 15.28 4.76 -14.59
CA GLU A 251 15.91 5.54 -13.53
C GLU A 251 15.34 5.16 -12.16
N LEU A 252 14.02 4.99 -12.03
CA LEU A 252 13.37 4.53 -10.81
C LEU A 252 13.92 3.16 -10.38
N THR A 253 14.06 2.24 -11.33
CA THR A 253 14.61 0.90 -11.09
C THR A 253 16.08 0.97 -10.64
N ARG A 254 16.88 1.83 -11.29
CA ARG A 254 18.28 2.03 -10.93
C ARG A 254 18.46 2.62 -9.54
N GLN A 255 17.66 3.62 -9.18
CA GLN A 255 17.71 4.22 -7.85
C GLN A 255 17.28 3.24 -6.75
N MET A 256 16.29 2.40 -7.02
CA MET A 256 15.88 1.32 -6.10
C MET A 256 16.96 0.28 -5.89
N ALA A 257 17.60 -0.16 -6.98
CA ALA A 257 18.63 -1.19 -6.95
C ALA A 257 19.97 -0.72 -6.31
N GLY A 258 20.04 0.56 -5.89
CA GLY A 258 21.27 1.10 -5.29
C GLY A 258 22.44 1.04 -6.28
N GLY A 259 22.35 1.74 -7.40
CA GLY A 259 23.25 1.64 -8.57
C GLY A 259 24.74 1.38 -8.30
N SER A 260 25.31 1.96 -7.22
CA SER A 260 26.67 1.69 -6.77
C SER A 260 26.84 0.30 -6.13
N GLU A 261 25.84 -0.21 -5.40
CA GLU A 261 25.92 -1.52 -4.74
C GLU A 261 25.86 -2.69 -5.75
N LEU A 262 25.12 -2.52 -6.85
CA LEU A 262 25.10 -3.49 -7.95
C LEU A 262 26.41 -3.49 -8.75
N GLU A 263 26.99 -2.32 -8.97
CA GLU A 263 28.31 -2.21 -9.60
C GLU A 263 29.41 -2.82 -8.71
N GLU A 264 29.39 -2.57 -7.40
CA GLU A 264 30.30 -3.18 -6.44
C GLU A 264 30.14 -4.72 -6.40
N LEU A 265 28.89 -5.21 -6.37
CA LEU A 265 28.60 -6.65 -6.37
C LEU A 265 29.03 -7.32 -7.69
N SER A 266 28.84 -6.65 -8.82
CA SER A 266 29.30 -7.10 -10.13
C SER A 266 30.83 -7.21 -10.16
N HIS A 267 31.52 -6.18 -9.65
CA HIS A 267 32.97 -6.21 -9.52
C HIS A 267 33.49 -7.25 -8.53
N GLU A 268 32.77 -7.52 -7.44
CA GLU A 268 33.13 -8.60 -6.51
C GLU A 268 32.94 -9.98 -7.14
N LEU A 269 31.84 -10.19 -7.88
CA LEU A 269 31.60 -11.43 -8.60
C LEU A 269 32.61 -11.69 -9.73
N GLU A 270 33.03 -10.65 -10.42
CA GLU A 270 34.08 -10.73 -11.44
C GLU A 270 35.48 -11.03 -10.83
N ARG A 271 35.73 -10.59 -9.60
CA ARG A 271 36.96 -10.85 -8.85
C ARG A 271 36.96 -12.18 -8.11
N ALA A 272 35.78 -12.77 -7.88
CA ALA A 272 35.69 -14.06 -7.22
C ALA A 272 36.37 -15.15 -8.10
N PRO A 273 37.33 -15.90 -7.60
CA PRO A 273 37.92 -16.99 -8.35
C PRO A 273 36.84 -17.99 -8.72
N SER A 274 36.79 -18.38 -9.99
CA SER A 274 35.87 -19.41 -10.47
C SER A 274 35.95 -20.61 -9.54
N PRO A 275 34.80 -21.22 -9.12
CA PRO A 275 34.82 -22.37 -8.26
C PRO A 275 35.45 -23.56 -9.00
N THR A 276 36.76 -23.61 -8.94
CA THR A 276 37.55 -24.77 -9.39
C THR A 276 37.30 -25.88 -8.38
N HIS A 277 36.59 -26.92 -8.85
CA HIS A 277 36.45 -28.22 -8.21
C HIS A 277 35.69 -28.29 -6.88
N LEU A 278 34.38 -28.35 -6.98
CA LEU A 278 33.69 -29.37 -6.18
C LEU A 278 34.06 -30.73 -6.82
N GLY A 279 35.25 -31.20 -6.47
CA GLY A 279 35.81 -32.45 -6.98
C GLY A 279 34.94 -33.62 -6.55
N GLY A 280 34.31 -34.26 -7.52
CA GLY A 280 33.84 -35.62 -7.37
C GLY A 280 35.03 -36.52 -6.98
N ARG A 281 34.97 -37.16 -5.83
CA ARG A 281 35.87 -38.29 -5.52
C ARG A 281 35.67 -39.35 -6.60
N PRO A 282 36.74 -39.86 -7.20
CA PRO A 282 36.60 -41.04 -8.07
C PRO A 282 36.09 -42.20 -7.20
N VAL A 283 34.99 -42.80 -7.63
CA VAL A 283 34.53 -44.07 -7.11
C VAL A 283 35.59 -45.10 -7.53
N THR A 284 36.41 -45.55 -6.61
CA THR A 284 37.24 -46.73 -6.80
C THR A 284 36.33 -47.96 -6.77
N ASP A 285 36.17 -48.58 -7.92
CA ASP A 285 35.51 -49.85 -8.10
C ASP A 285 36.52 -50.93 -7.64
N ASP A 286 36.38 -51.38 -6.40
CA ASP A 286 37.02 -52.57 -5.88
C ASP A 286 35.94 -53.67 -5.75
N THR A 287 35.85 -54.48 -6.75
CA THR A 287 35.17 -55.79 -6.65
C THR A 287 36.23 -56.92 -6.81
N PRO A 288 36.29 -57.86 -5.86
CA PRO A 288 37.12 -59.06 -6.00
C PRO A 288 36.52 -60.09 -6.95
#